data_ca8f52f83e20b169dcfb17d6c225f079
#
_entry.id   ca8f52f83e20b169dcfb17d6c225f079
#
_cell.length_a   1.000
_cell.length_b   1.000
_cell.length_c   1.000
_cell.angle_alpha   90.00
_cell.angle_beta   90.00
_cell.angle_gamma   90.00
#
_symmetry.space_group_name_H-M   'P 1'
#
loop_
_entity.id
_entity.type
_entity.pdbx_description
1 polymer ?
#
loop_
_entity_poly.entity_id
_entity_poly.type
_entity_poly.pdbx_seq_one_letter_code
_entity_poly.pdbx_strand_id
1 'polypeptide(L)'
;SFVDFLIMQEITKNVDGYRLSSYLYKDKDSNDGLLVAGPIWDFNLGFGNADYYEGWDIQGWQVEAVLPPNDFGNPFWWSLIWSDESFRWSVQQRWHELRQNMLSNAAVNTVIDSLRDHIGIAADRNFERWPTLGEYVWPNYFIGENYDEEVEYLRDWIITRMEWMDNELLATHGNICLIPEVFALNPVYPNPFNRSASIR
;
A
#
# COMPACT_ATOMS: atom_id res chain seq x y z
N SER A 1 5.45 -10.53 1.92
CA SER A 1 4.86 -11.09 0.68
C SER A 1 4.45 -9.98 -0.28
N PHE A 2 4.14 -10.31 -1.53
CA PHE A 2 3.58 -9.32 -2.49
C PHE A 2 2.20 -8.82 -2.03
N VAL A 3 1.43 -9.65 -1.37
CA VAL A 3 0.13 -9.26 -0.80
C VAL A 3 0.30 -8.20 0.29
N ASP A 4 1.19 -8.43 1.26
CA ASP A 4 1.42 -7.45 2.33
C ASP A 4 2.03 -6.15 1.78
N PHE A 5 2.92 -6.24 0.78
CA PHE A 5 3.49 -5.07 0.12
C PHE A 5 2.40 -4.24 -0.56
N LEU A 6 1.51 -4.89 -1.34
CA LEU A 6 0.40 -4.20 -1.99
C LEU A 6 -0.51 -3.54 -0.94
N ILE A 7 -0.93 -4.26 0.10
CA ILE A 7 -1.78 -3.70 1.15
C ILE A 7 -1.14 -2.45 1.78
N MET A 8 0.17 -2.48 2.06
CA MET A 8 0.88 -1.32 2.61
C MET A 8 0.88 -0.13 1.65
N GLN A 9 1.12 -0.35 0.36
CA GLN A 9 1.09 0.72 -0.63
C GLN A 9 -0.32 1.29 -0.80
N GLU A 10 -1.35 0.44 -0.75
CA GLU A 10 -2.73 0.88 -0.90
C GLU A 10 -3.30 1.60 0.32
N ILE A 11 -2.99 1.16 1.55
CA ILE A 11 -3.41 1.88 2.77
C ILE A 11 -2.83 3.30 2.74
N THR A 12 -1.56 3.42 2.39
CA THR A 12 -0.86 4.70 2.39
C THR A 12 -1.16 5.54 1.16
N LYS A 13 -1.66 4.93 0.09
CA LYS A 13 -1.79 5.54 -1.24
C LYS A 13 -0.53 6.30 -1.64
N ASN A 14 0.63 5.67 -1.40
CA ASN A 14 1.93 6.28 -1.70
C ASN A 14 2.10 6.44 -3.21
N VAL A 15 2.11 7.67 -3.69
CA VAL A 15 2.17 8.02 -5.12
C VAL A 15 3.42 7.48 -5.82
N ASP A 16 4.47 7.18 -5.08
CA ASP A 16 5.72 6.61 -5.59
C ASP A 16 5.89 5.11 -5.27
N GLY A 17 4.94 4.53 -4.54
CA GLY A 17 5.08 3.22 -3.93
C GLY A 17 5.29 2.06 -4.87
N TYR A 18 4.76 2.12 -6.09
CA TYR A 18 4.89 1.07 -7.10
C TYR A 18 5.96 1.33 -8.16
N ARG A 19 6.50 2.55 -8.24
CA ARG A 19 7.31 3.00 -9.37
C ARG A 19 8.72 3.48 -8.99
N LEU A 20 8.87 4.29 -7.96
CA LEU A 20 10.13 4.91 -7.55
C LEU A 20 10.62 4.38 -6.21
N SER A 21 9.71 4.23 -5.24
CA SER A 21 10.04 3.84 -3.87
C SER A 21 9.74 2.35 -3.63
N SER A 22 10.03 1.49 -4.61
CA SER A 22 9.84 0.05 -4.52
C SER A 22 11.12 -0.73 -4.80
N TYR A 23 11.36 -1.75 -3.98
CA TYR A 23 12.50 -2.65 -4.11
C TYR A 23 12.03 -4.07 -4.25
N LEU A 24 12.77 -4.82 -5.05
CA LEU A 24 12.58 -6.25 -5.21
C LEU A 24 13.94 -6.92 -5.05
N TYR A 25 13.96 -8.04 -4.34
CA TYR A 25 15.16 -8.86 -4.29
C TYR A 25 14.80 -10.33 -4.41
N LYS A 26 15.75 -11.11 -4.91
CA LYS A 26 15.67 -12.56 -4.97
C LYS A 26 16.80 -13.14 -4.13
N ASP A 27 16.44 -13.97 -3.15
CA ASP A 27 17.43 -14.69 -2.38
C ASP A 27 17.99 -15.88 -3.19
N LYS A 28 19.07 -16.42 -2.69
CA LYS A 28 19.69 -17.62 -3.29
C LYS A 28 18.74 -18.83 -3.16
N ASP A 29 18.88 -19.78 -4.07
CA ASP A 29 18.00 -20.96 -4.15
C ASP A 29 18.01 -21.81 -2.85
N SER A 30 19.13 -21.79 -2.10
CA SER A 30 19.20 -22.45 -0.79
C SER A 30 18.34 -21.80 0.31
N ASN A 31 17.78 -20.62 0.04
CA ASN A 31 16.85 -19.89 0.90
C ASN A 31 15.54 -19.64 0.13
N ASP A 32 14.96 -20.68 -0.42
CA ASP A 32 13.74 -20.74 -1.22
C ASP A 32 13.80 -20.05 -2.59
N GLY A 33 14.78 -19.20 -2.87
CA GLY A 33 14.99 -18.55 -4.16
C GLY A 33 13.81 -17.70 -4.69
N LEU A 34 12.88 -17.31 -3.82
CA LEU A 34 11.69 -16.56 -4.18
C LEU A 34 12.00 -15.08 -4.38
N LEU A 35 11.25 -14.44 -5.29
CA LEU A 35 11.25 -13.00 -5.44
C LEU A 35 10.45 -12.38 -4.29
N VAL A 36 11.02 -11.38 -3.63
CA VAL A 36 10.43 -10.68 -2.49
C VAL A 36 10.26 -9.20 -2.82
N ALA A 37 9.07 -8.66 -2.53
CA ALA A 37 8.81 -7.23 -2.55
C ALA A 37 9.18 -6.61 -1.20
N GLY A 38 9.97 -5.55 -1.21
CA GLY A 38 10.47 -4.86 -0.02
C GLY A 38 11.99 -4.68 -0.03
N PRO A 39 12.56 -4.01 1.01
CA PRO A 39 11.83 -3.45 2.15
C PRO A 39 10.86 -2.33 1.73
N ILE A 40 9.87 -2.05 2.59
CA ILE A 40 9.04 -0.86 2.44
C ILE A 40 9.87 0.39 2.73
N TRP A 41 9.65 1.45 1.95
CA TRP A 41 10.54 2.60 1.93
C TRP A 41 9.77 3.86 1.50
N ASP A 42 10.10 5.00 2.13
CA ASP A 42 9.81 6.35 1.65
C ASP A 42 8.31 6.67 1.56
N PHE A 43 7.64 6.70 2.71
CA PHE A 43 6.20 6.94 2.80
C PHE A 43 5.82 8.40 3.09
N ASN A 44 6.74 9.35 2.97
CA ASN A 44 6.48 10.77 3.20
C ASN A 44 5.46 11.38 2.23
N LEU A 45 5.27 10.77 1.07
CA LEU A 45 4.26 11.14 0.07
C LEU A 45 2.97 10.32 0.15
N GLY A 46 2.86 9.48 1.15
CA GLY A 46 1.65 8.71 1.46
C GLY A 46 0.72 9.41 2.44
N PHE A 47 -0.34 8.73 2.83
CA PHE A 47 -1.28 9.16 3.86
C PHE A 47 -1.98 10.50 3.56
N GLY A 48 -2.27 10.75 2.29
CA GLY A 48 -2.92 11.98 1.85
C GLY A 48 -2.02 13.21 1.79
N ASN A 49 -0.69 13.04 1.96
CA ASN A 49 0.22 14.18 2.00
C ASN A 49 0.55 14.77 0.63
N ALA A 50 0.61 13.97 -0.43
CA ALA A 50 0.97 14.47 -1.75
C ALA A 50 -0.15 15.29 -2.38
N ASP A 51 0.15 16.51 -2.85
CA ASP A 51 -0.77 17.42 -3.54
C ASP A 51 -0.84 17.19 -5.07
N TYR A 52 -0.33 16.05 -5.52
CA TYR A 52 -0.31 15.65 -6.93
C TYR A 52 -0.69 14.17 -7.09
N TYR A 53 -1.07 13.77 -8.32
CA TYR A 53 -1.53 12.42 -8.66
C TYR A 53 -2.67 11.91 -7.77
N GLU A 54 -3.53 12.82 -7.31
CA GLU A 54 -4.66 12.50 -6.43
C GLU A 54 -4.24 11.80 -5.12
N GLY A 55 -3.00 12.06 -4.65
CA GLY A 55 -2.45 11.46 -3.45
C GLY A 55 -3.25 11.77 -2.17
N TRP A 56 -3.96 12.91 -2.17
CA TRP A 56 -4.85 13.34 -1.08
C TRP A 56 -6.20 12.60 -1.06
N ASP A 57 -6.65 12.08 -2.23
CA ASP A 57 -7.95 11.42 -2.32
C ASP A 57 -7.92 10.05 -1.64
N ILE A 58 -8.90 9.78 -0.80
CA ILE A 58 -9.05 8.49 -0.11
C ILE A 58 -9.53 7.38 -1.05
N GLN A 59 -10.03 7.71 -2.24
CA GLN A 59 -10.56 6.77 -3.21
C GLN A 59 -9.52 6.35 -4.26
N GLY A 60 -9.85 5.28 -5.00
CA GLY A 60 -9.02 4.75 -6.08
C GLY A 60 -7.85 3.89 -5.59
N TRP A 61 -7.47 2.90 -6.41
CA TRP A 61 -6.33 2.03 -6.17
C TRP A 61 -5.07 2.64 -6.75
N GLN A 62 -4.02 2.77 -5.96
CA GLN A 62 -2.74 3.30 -6.43
C GLN A 62 -2.07 2.37 -7.45
N VAL A 63 -2.31 1.07 -7.34
CA VAL A 63 -1.84 0.08 -8.32
C VAL A 63 -2.44 0.29 -9.72
N GLU A 64 -3.62 0.91 -9.81
CA GLU A 64 -4.32 1.23 -11.06
C GLU A 64 -4.07 2.68 -11.54
N ALA A 65 -3.28 3.47 -10.80
CA ALA A 65 -3.06 4.87 -11.13
C ALA A 65 -2.46 5.05 -12.52
N VAL A 66 -3.13 5.89 -13.33
CA VAL A 66 -2.67 6.27 -14.68
C VAL A 66 -2.01 7.64 -14.59
N LEU A 67 -0.71 7.67 -14.77
CA LEU A 67 0.07 8.90 -14.73
C LEU A 67 0.16 9.58 -16.12
N PRO A 68 0.51 10.86 -16.17
CA PRO A 68 0.73 11.57 -17.41
C PRO A 68 1.75 10.83 -18.32
N PRO A 69 1.63 10.92 -19.65
CA PRO A 69 2.44 10.13 -20.60
C PRO A 69 3.96 10.32 -20.51
N ASN A 70 4.41 11.41 -19.91
CA ASN A 70 5.84 11.72 -19.76
C ASN A 70 6.39 11.33 -18.38
N ASP A 71 5.55 10.80 -17.51
CA ASP A 71 5.94 10.38 -16.16
C ASP A 71 6.18 8.86 -16.11
N PHE A 72 7.05 8.45 -15.20
CA PHE A 72 7.26 7.04 -14.93
C PHE A 72 6.01 6.45 -14.27
N GLY A 73 5.21 5.73 -15.06
CA GLY A 73 4.04 5.01 -14.55
C GLY A 73 4.41 3.76 -13.74
N ASN A 74 3.41 3.16 -13.14
CA ASN A 74 3.58 1.88 -12.47
C ASN A 74 4.07 0.82 -13.47
N PRO A 75 5.05 -0.03 -13.11
CA PRO A 75 5.45 -1.15 -13.94
C PRO A 75 4.25 -2.03 -14.32
N PHE A 76 4.15 -2.39 -15.60
CA PHE A 76 2.99 -3.09 -16.18
C PHE A 76 2.61 -4.39 -15.46
N TRP A 77 3.56 -5.06 -14.84
CA TRP A 77 3.33 -6.31 -14.14
C TRP A 77 2.53 -6.15 -12.84
N TRP A 78 2.48 -4.95 -12.24
CA TRP A 78 1.59 -4.70 -11.10
C TRP A 78 0.12 -4.79 -11.51
N SER A 79 -0.27 -4.21 -12.64
CA SER A 79 -1.63 -4.32 -13.15
C SER A 79 -1.99 -5.75 -13.54
N LEU A 80 -1.04 -6.54 -14.05
CA LEU A 80 -1.23 -7.96 -14.34
C LEU A 80 -1.48 -8.77 -13.06
N ILE A 81 -0.68 -8.57 -12.03
CA ILE A 81 -0.89 -9.23 -10.73
C ILE A 81 -2.24 -8.82 -10.13
N TRP A 82 -2.57 -7.53 -10.18
CA TRP A 82 -3.83 -7.02 -9.66
C TRP A 82 -5.05 -7.51 -10.44
N SER A 83 -4.91 -7.80 -11.72
CA SER A 83 -6.01 -8.38 -12.54
C SER A 83 -6.26 -9.87 -12.25
N ASP A 84 -5.34 -10.56 -11.59
CA ASP A 84 -5.49 -11.97 -11.24
C ASP A 84 -6.47 -12.13 -10.06
N GLU A 85 -7.55 -12.89 -10.29
CA GLU A 85 -8.60 -13.08 -9.29
C GLU A 85 -8.10 -13.80 -8.03
N SER A 86 -7.16 -14.74 -8.16
CA SER A 86 -6.62 -15.48 -7.03
C SER A 86 -5.71 -14.61 -6.15
N PHE A 87 -5.00 -13.68 -6.77
CA PHE A 87 -4.20 -12.69 -6.06
C PHE A 87 -5.11 -11.71 -5.30
N ARG A 88 -6.13 -11.14 -5.96
CA ARG A 88 -7.09 -10.24 -5.31
C ARG A 88 -7.81 -10.93 -4.15
N TRP A 89 -8.19 -12.19 -4.33
CA TRP A 89 -8.77 -12.96 -3.22
C TRP A 89 -7.79 -13.07 -2.04
N SER A 90 -6.51 -13.34 -2.30
CA SER A 90 -5.48 -13.39 -1.25
C SER A 90 -5.33 -12.05 -0.53
N VAL A 91 -5.43 -10.94 -1.27
CA VAL A 91 -5.44 -9.59 -0.69
C VAL A 91 -6.67 -9.38 0.19
N GLN A 92 -7.86 -9.79 -0.26
CA GLN A 92 -9.10 -9.69 0.52
C GLN A 92 -9.02 -10.47 1.84
N GLN A 93 -8.55 -11.71 1.79
CA GLN A 93 -8.41 -12.54 2.99
C GLN A 93 -7.42 -11.92 3.97
N ARG A 94 -6.27 -11.48 3.46
CA ARG A 94 -5.25 -10.83 4.29
C ARG A 94 -5.73 -9.50 4.86
N TRP A 95 -6.44 -8.70 4.07
CA TRP A 95 -7.07 -7.47 4.52
C TRP A 95 -8.05 -7.73 5.66
N HIS A 96 -8.96 -8.69 5.49
CA HIS A 96 -9.93 -9.06 6.53
C HIS A 96 -9.23 -9.47 7.84
N GLU A 97 -8.20 -10.30 7.77
CA GLU A 97 -7.41 -10.68 8.94
C GLU A 97 -6.77 -9.46 9.64
N LEU A 98 -6.15 -8.56 8.86
CA LEU A 98 -5.50 -7.37 9.39
C LEU A 98 -6.50 -6.40 10.03
N ARG A 99 -7.67 -6.21 9.42
CA ARG A 99 -8.75 -5.35 9.96
C ARG A 99 -9.32 -5.83 11.28
N GLN A 100 -9.30 -7.13 11.52
CA GLN A 100 -9.73 -7.69 12.82
C GLN A 100 -8.67 -7.53 13.91
N ASN A 101 -7.44 -7.20 13.56
CA ASN A 101 -6.30 -7.16 14.48
C ASN A 101 -5.57 -5.81 14.41
N MET A 102 -4.36 -5.82 13.83
CA MET A 102 -3.43 -4.68 13.86
C MET A 102 -3.87 -3.46 13.08
N LEU A 103 -4.77 -3.62 12.12
CA LEU A 103 -5.37 -2.52 11.35
C LEU A 103 -6.81 -2.21 11.77
N SER A 104 -7.26 -2.66 12.95
CA SER A 104 -8.51 -2.14 13.49
C SER A 104 -8.39 -0.64 13.76
N ASN A 105 -9.50 0.13 13.61
CA ASN A 105 -9.46 1.57 13.87
C ASN A 105 -8.90 1.89 15.26
N ALA A 106 -9.22 1.07 16.27
CA ALA A 106 -8.70 1.23 17.63
C ALA A 106 -7.18 1.02 17.72
N ALA A 107 -6.64 0.00 17.04
CA ALA A 107 -5.21 -0.27 17.04
C ALA A 107 -4.43 0.83 16.32
N VAL A 108 -4.92 1.28 15.16
CA VAL A 108 -4.30 2.38 14.41
C VAL A 108 -4.30 3.68 15.23
N ASN A 109 -5.41 4.04 15.86
CA ASN A 109 -5.49 5.20 16.73
C ASN A 109 -4.50 5.10 17.90
N THR A 110 -4.39 3.93 18.53
CA THR A 110 -3.42 3.70 19.62
C THR A 110 -1.97 3.93 19.15
N VAL A 111 -1.64 3.49 17.93
CA VAL A 111 -0.30 3.71 17.36
C VAL A 111 -0.04 5.19 17.12
N ILE A 112 -1.01 5.92 16.52
CA ILE A 112 -0.89 7.36 16.27
C ILE A 112 -0.69 8.12 17.59
N ASP A 113 -1.52 7.83 18.60
CA ASP A 113 -1.41 8.46 19.91
C ASP A 113 -0.05 8.17 20.56
N SER A 114 0.39 6.92 20.52
CA SER A 114 1.69 6.51 21.06
C SER A 114 2.86 7.22 20.38
N LEU A 115 2.82 7.37 19.05
CA LEU A 115 3.85 8.08 18.30
C LEU A 115 3.82 9.58 18.59
N ARG A 116 2.63 10.19 18.65
CA ARG A 116 2.46 11.60 19.03
C ARG A 116 3.03 11.87 20.42
N ASP A 117 2.70 11.04 21.41
CA ASP A 117 3.21 11.16 22.77
C ASP A 117 4.73 10.97 22.84
N HIS A 118 5.26 10.03 22.03
CA HIS A 118 6.70 9.79 21.96
C HIS A 118 7.46 10.97 21.37
N ILE A 119 6.91 11.61 20.33
CA ILE A 119 7.47 12.83 19.74
C ILE A 119 7.42 13.99 20.76
N GLY A 120 6.28 14.18 21.41
CA GLY A 120 6.07 15.14 22.48
C GLY A 120 6.70 16.51 22.16
N ILE A 121 7.42 17.06 23.12
CA ILE A 121 8.08 18.38 23.01
C ILE A 121 9.09 18.50 21.85
N ALA A 122 9.47 17.41 21.21
CA ALA A 122 10.32 17.47 20.03
C ALA A 122 9.60 18.11 18.84
N ALA A 123 8.26 17.99 18.76
CA ALA A 123 7.46 18.69 17.76
C ALA A 123 7.60 20.20 17.88
N ASP A 124 7.49 20.76 19.10
CA ASP A 124 7.59 22.19 19.35
C ASP A 124 8.96 22.71 18.86
N ARG A 125 10.05 22.02 19.25
CA ARG A 125 11.41 22.38 18.81
C ARG A 125 11.61 22.28 17.29
N ASN A 126 10.94 21.31 16.64
CA ASN A 126 10.98 21.17 15.20
C ASN A 126 10.34 22.39 14.51
N PHE A 127 9.14 22.77 14.93
CA PHE A 127 8.42 23.89 14.31
C PHE A 127 8.96 25.26 14.75
N GLU A 128 9.63 25.36 15.89
CA GLU A 128 10.44 26.53 16.23
C GLU A 128 11.64 26.70 15.26
N ARG A 129 12.28 25.58 14.89
CA ARG A 129 13.43 25.59 13.96
C ARG A 129 13.01 25.78 12.51
N TRP A 130 11.91 25.14 12.10
CA TRP A 130 11.36 25.17 10.76
C TRP A 130 9.86 25.53 10.85
N PRO A 131 9.53 26.83 10.79
CA PRO A 131 8.16 27.32 10.96
C PRO A 131 7.35 27.06 9.67
N THR A 132 6.89 25.84 9.50
CA THR A 132 6.12 25.39 8.33
C THR A 132 4.62 25.24 8.61
N LEU A 133 4.19 25.32 9.87
CA LEU A 133 2.76 25.29 10.22
C LEU A 133 2.06 26.54 9.70
N GLY A 134 0.90 26.37 9.10
CA GLY A 134 0.15 27.43 8.44
C GLY A 134 0.72 27.87 7.09
N GLU A 135 1.82 27.26 6.63
CA GLU A 135 2.47 27.65 5.38
C GLU A 135 2.50 26.48 4.39
N TYR A 136 2.18 26.77 3.12
CA TYR A 136 2.33 25.74 2.09
C TYR A 136 3.79 25.40 1.84
N VAL A 137 4.12 24.15 2.01
CA VAL A 137 5.43 23.58 1.66
C VAL A 137 5.19 22.42 0.69
N TRP A 138 5.65 22.60 -0.56
CA TRP A 138 5.51 21.56 -1.57
C TRP A 138 6.20 20.25 -1.10
N PRO A 139 5.57 19.08 -1.23
CA PRO A 139 4.28 18.79 -1.91
C PRO A 139 3.12 18.52 -0.94
N ASN A 140 3.05 19.20 0.20
CA ASN A 140 2.03 18.93 1.21
C ASN A 140 0.65 19.44 0.76
N TYR A 141 -0.33 18.54 0.70
CA TYR A 141 -1.71 18.87 0.38
C TYR A 141 -2.41 19.59 1.55
N PHE A 142 -2.32 19.01 2.74
CA PHE A 142 -2.91 19.62 3.93
C PHE A 142 -1.95 20.62 4.56
N ILE A 143 -2.49 21.70 5.11
CA ILE A 143 -1.75 22.76 5.78
C ILE A 143 -2.41 23.02 7.12
N GLY A 144 -1.91 22.37 8.18
CA GLY A 144 -2.39 22.57 9.54
C GLY A 144 -1.80 23.83 10.17
N GLU A 145 -2.61 24.57 10.88
CA GLU A 145 -2.17 25.74 11.64
C GLU A 145 -1.32 25.36 12.88
N ASN A 146 -1.44 24.13 13.33
CA ASN A 146 -0.69 23.58 14.44
C ASN A 146 -0.45 22.07 14.28
N TYR A 147 0.44 21.51 15.11
CA TYR A 147 0.81 20.09 15.04
C TYR A 147 -0.37 19.15 15.32
N ASP A 148 -1.31 19.54 16.17
CA ASP A 148 -2.47 18.71 16.47
C ASP A 148 -3.38 18.57 15.25
N GLU A 149 -3.57 19.62 14.48
CA GLU A 149 -4.35 19.56 13.22
C GLU A 149 -3.70 18.66 12.18
N GLU A 150 -2.36 18.65 12.07
CA GLU A 150 -1.63 17.74 11.20
C GLU A 150 -1.82 16.27 11.62
N VAL A 151 -1.79 16.00 12.92
CA VAL A 151 -2.03 14.65 13.45
C VAL A 151 -3.47 14.20 13.24
N GLU A 152 -4.45 15.08 13.44
CA GLU A 152 -5.87 14.74 13.24
C GLU A 152 -6.17 14.53 11.75
N TYR A 153 -5.60 15.34 10.84
CA TYR A 153 -5.71 15.10 9.41
C TYR A 153 -5.18 13.71 9.02
N LEU A 154 -4.00 13.35 9.49
CA LEU A 154 -3.41 12.02 9.26
C LEU A 154 -4.33 10.92 9.77
N ARG A 155 -4.88 11.08 10.98
CA ARG A 155 -5.80 10.13 11.62
C ARG A 155 -7.06 9.93 10.77
N ASP A 156 -7.73 11.02 10.45
CA ASP A 156 -8.98 11.00 9.70
C ASP A 156 -8.78 10.42 8.30
N TRP A 157 -7.69 10.79 7.65
CA TRP A 157 -7.35 10.28 6.32
C TRP A 157 -7.15 8.76 6.34
N ILE A 158 -6.33 8.23 7.26
CA ILE A 158 -6.06 6.79 7.37
C ILE A 158 -7.34 6.01 7.64
N ILE A 159 -8.14 6.46 8.61
CA ILE A 159 -9.38 5.76 9.00
C ILE A 159 -10.34 5.74 7.81
N THR A 160 -10.57 6.88 7.17
CA THR A 160 -11.48 6.99 6.02
C THR A 160 -10.98 6.18 4.82
N ARG A 161 -9.66 6.15 4.58
CA ARG A 161 -9.04 5.31 3.55
C ARG A 161 -9.28 3.83 3.81
N MET A 162 -9.07 3.37 5.04
CA MET A 162 -9.32 1.97 5.41
C MET A 162 -10.80 1.60 5.27
N GLU A 163 -11.71 2.49 5.61
CA GLU A 163 -13.15 2.27 5.44
C GLU A 163 -13.55 2.19 3.96
N TRP A 164 -12.94 3.02 3.11
CA TRP A 164 -13.09 2.90 1.67
C TRP A 164 -12.59 1.53 1.17
N MET A 165 -11.40 1.10 1.59
CA MET A 165 -10.86 -0.22 1.26
C MET A 165 -11.73 -1.37 1.79
N ASP A 166 -12.35 -1.23 2.95
CA ASP A 166 -13.32 -2.20 3.47
C ASP A 166 -14.50 -2.37 2.49
N ASN A 167 -15.03 -1.27 1.98
CA ASN A 167 -16.14 -1.31 1.02
C ASN A 167 -15.71 -1.98 -0.30
N GLU A 168 -14.54 -1.67 -0.81
CA GLU A 168 -14.05 -2.23 -2.07
C GLU A 168 -13.65 -3.71 -1.98
N LEU A 169 -13.02 -4.11 -0.87
CA LEU A 169 -12.49 -5.46 -0.72
C LEU A 169 -13.49 -6.42 -0.05
N LEU A 170 -14.35 -5.94 0.86
CA LEU A 170 -15.22 -6.82 1.64
C LEU A 170 -16.66 -6.86 1.12
N ALA A 171 -17.13 -5.83 0.40
CA ALA A 171 -18.48 -5.80 -0.17
C ALA A 171 -18.70 -6.82 -1.31
N THR A 172 -17.64 -7.34 -1.91
CA THR A 172 -17.70 -8.32 -3.00
C THR A 172 -17.98 -9.76 -2.55
N HIS A 173 -18.18 -10.03 -1.27
CA HIS A 173 -18.47 -11.37 -0.74
C HIS A 173 -19.82 -11.98 -1.20
N GLY A 174 -20.59 -11.31 -2.07
CA GLY A 174 -21.81 -11.87 -2.67
C GLY A 174 -21.56 -12.96 -3.72
N ASN A 175 -20.36 -13.05 -4.28
CA ASN A 175 -19.96 -14.10 -5.22
C ASN A 175 -18.80 -14.89 -4.63
N ILE A 176 -19.11 -15.91 -3.84
CA ILE A 176 -18.13 -16.91 -3.41
C ILE A 176 -17.64 -17.62 -4.68
N CYS A 177 -16.52 -17.15 -5.23
CA CYS A 177 -15.79 -17.97 -6.18
C CYS A 177 -15.25 -19.15 -5.38
N LEU A 178 -15.75 -20.34 -5.67
CA LEU A 178 -15.26 -21.57 -5.05
C LEU A 178 -13.79 -21.71 -5.43
N ILE A 179 -12.92 -21.45 -4.46
CA ILE A 179 -11.48 -21.66 -4.64
C ILE A 179 -11.29 -23.15 -4.82
N PRO A 180 -10.52 -23.59 -5.81
CA PRO A 180 -10.08 -24.97 -5.87
C PRO A 180 -9.36 -25.32 -4.56
N GLU A 181 -9.81 -26.36 -3.87
CA GLU A 181 -9.19 -26.84 -2.62
C GLU A 181 -7.73 -27.28 -2.78
N VAL A 182 -7.27 -27.41 -4.03
CA VAL A 182 -5.92 -27.82 -4.37
C VAL A 182 -5.39 -26.99 -5.54
N PHE A 183 -4.38 -26.17 -5.30
CA PHE A 183 -3.55 -25.56 -6.35
C PHE A 183 -2.37 -26.46 -6.64
N ALA A 184 -2.28 -26.99 -7.87
CA ALA A 184 -1.11 -27.71 -8.33
C ALA A 184 -0.65 -27.13 -9.66
N LEU A 185 0.58 -26.67 -9.74
CA LEU A 185 1.25 -26.44 -11.00
C LEU A 185 1.66 -27.79 -11.57
N ASN A 186 1.10 -28.17 -12.70
CA ASN A 186 1.58 -29.33 -13.42
C ASN A 186 3.02 -29.10 -13.88
N PRO A 187 3.84 -30.18 -13.94
CA PRO A 187 5.18 -30.06 -14.47
C PRO A 187 5.17 -29.44 -15.87
N VAL A 188 6.16 -28.60 -16.15
CA VAL A 188 6.32 -28.01 -17.47
C VAL A 188 6.46 -29.12 -18.52
N TYR A 189 5.66 -29.03 -19.57
CA TYR A 189 5.68 -30.02 -20.65
C TYR A 189 6.12 -29.38 -21.96
N PRO A 190 7.00 -30.00 -22.74
CA PRO A 190 7.79 -31.20 -22.45
C PRO A 190 8.87 -30.95 -21.37
N ASN A 191 9.20 -31.97 -20.58
CA ASN A 191 10.25 -31.88 -19.57
C ASN A 191 11.31 -32.98 -19.78
N PRO A 192 12.58 -32.63 -20.17
CA PRO A 192 13.06 -31.25 -20.37
C PRO A 192 12.50 -30.60 -21.64
N PHE A 193 12.19 -29.30 -21.55
CA PHE A 193 11.73 -28.52 -22.70
C PHE A 193 12.92 -28.02 -23.56
N ASN A 194 12.74 -27.95 -24.88
CA ASN A 194 13.76 -27.50 -25.82
C ASN A 194 13.64 -26.00 -26.17
N ARG A 195 12.68 -25.62 -27.00
CA ARG A 195 12.51 -24.24 -27.49
C ARG A 195 11.27 -23.53 -26.90
N SER A 196 10.33 -24.30 -26.50
CA SER A 196 9.10 -23.77 -25.84
C SER A 196 8.51 -24.83 -24.92
N ALA A 197 7.87 -24.37 -23.85
CA ALA A 197 7.13 -25.19 -22.94
C ALA A 197 5.76 -24.52 -22.67
N SER A 198 4.76 -25.31 -22.39
CA SER A 198 3.45 -24.83 -21.97
C SER A 198 3.11 -25.33 -20.57
N ILE A 199 2.49 -24.48 -19.79
CA ILE A 199 1.87 -24.82 -18.51
C ILE A 199 0.40 -25.10 -18.81
N ARG A 200 -0.13 -26.21 -18.33
CA ARG A 200 -1.53 -26.60 -18.45
C ARG A 200 -2.20 -26.57 -17.08
#